data_dc03d826b0bf5a96dbaecdc7069bc129
#
_entry.id   dc03d826b0bf5a96dbaecdc7069bc129
#
_cell.length_a   1.000
_cell.length_b   1.000
_cell.length_c   1.000
_cell.angle_alpha   90.00
_cell.angle_beta   90.00
_cell.angle_gamma   90.00
#
_symmetry.space_group_name_H-M   'P 1'
#
loop_
_entity.id
_entity.type
_entity.pdbx_description
1 polymer ?
#
loop_
_entity_poly.entity_id
_entity_poly.type
_entity_poly.pdbx_seq_one_letter_code
_entity_poly.pdbx_strand_id
1 'polypeptide(L)'
;MFRPLAFAIAVFALAYAGSAADPAPAPKVAVGQAAPAFKITDSAGKIVDLAELTAKGPVLVRLTCGCSGCDKELAYFQQINEAYKGQGLTSLFVFKEADTKMAKYAAEKKLDVRYAVDPKGESWATFQTKTMPSNFLIGKGGKIVAISSGCDPSGLLANTVSEKAGKLIGTAPVDVKGKVEKK
;
A
#
# COMPACT_ATOMS: atom_id res chain seq x y z
N MET A 1 -84.33 10.50 6.04
CA MET A 1 -83.29 11.58 6.00
C MET A 1 -82.02 11.05 6.70
N PHE A 2 -81.09 10.47 5.95
CA PHE A 2 -79.80 10.00 6.49
C PHE A 2 -78.68 10.97 6.03
N ARG A 3 -77.97 11.56 7.02
CA ARG A 3 -76.81 12.40 6.76
C ARG A 3 -75.58 11.51 6.86
N PRO A 4 -74.67 11.50 5.86
CA PRO A 4 -73.39 10.81 6.01
C PRO A 4 -72.40 11.70 6.80
N LEU A 5 -71.75 11.11 7.81
CA LEU A 5 -70.62 11.66 8.52
C LEU A 5 -69.35 11.42 7.68
N ALA A 6 -68.69 12.50 7.25
CA ALA A 6 -67.39 12.43 6.58
C ALA A 6 -66.30 12.36 7.64
N PHE A 7 -65.55 11.27 7.67
CA PHE A 7 -64.34 11.12 8.49
C PHE A 7 -63.14 11.64 7.67
N ALA A 8 -62.57 12.73 8.11
CA ALA A 8 -61.31 13.24 7.55
C ALA A 8 -60.14 12.55 8.24
N ILE A 9 -59.42 11.75 7.48
CA ILE A 9 -58.17 11.12 7.93
C ILE A 9 -57.01 12.11 7.65
N ALA A 10 -56.48 12.72 8.71
CA ALA A 10 -55.27 13.53 8.61
C ALA A 10 -54.03 12.60 8.58
N VAL A 11 -53.38 12.52 7.45
CA VAL A 11 -52.08 11.84 7.32
C VAL A 11 -50.99 12.76 7.80
N PHE A 12 -50.42 12.47 8.95
CA PHE A 12 -49.22 13.13 9.47
C PHE A 12 -47.97 12.52 8.76
N ALA A 13 -47.42 13.23 7.79
CA ALA A 13 -46.11 12.89 7.21
C ALA A 13 -45.00 13.32 8.20
N LEU A 14 -44.42 12.36 8.92
CA LEU A 14 -43.16 12.57 9.64
C LEU A 14 -42.01 12.70 8.61
N ALA A 15 -41.51 13.92 8.41
CA ALA A 15 -40.28 14.17 7.70
C ALA A 15 -39.10 13.71 8.58
N TYR A 16 -38.50 12.57 8.25
CA TYR A 16 -37.20 12.15 8.79
C TYR A 16 -36.13 13.06 8.18
N ALA A 17 -35.69 14.08 8.91
CA ALA A 17 -34.48 14.81 8.62
C ALA A 17 -33.28 13.90 8.95
N GLY A 18 -32.82 13.13 7.96
CA GLY A 18 -31.58 12.37 8.08
C GLY A 18 -30.41 13.34 8.24
N SER A 19 -29.87 13.46 9.45
CA SER A 19 -28.61 14.16 9.69
C SER A 19 -27.50 13.38 8.97
N ALA A 20 -26.98 13.92 7.86
CA ALA A 20 -25.76 13.44 7.25
C ALA A 20 -24.63 13.70 8.25
N ALA A 21 -24.21 12.68 8.97
CA ALA A 21 -23.03 12.76 9.82
C ALA A 21 -21.82 13.03 8.90
N ASP A 22 -21.02 14.03 9.22
CA ASP A 22 -19.76 14.28 8.56
C ASP A 22 -18.93 12.99 8.52
N PRO A 23 -18.30 12.65 7.38
CA PRO A 23 -17.46 11.46 7.29
C PRO A 23 -16.37 11.54 8.34
N ALA A 24 -16.27 10.50 9.18
CA ALA A 24 -15.23 10.41 10.19
C ALA A 24 -13.85 10.63 9.56
N PRO A 25 -12.94 11.38 10.19
CA PRO A 25 -11.62 11.60 9.65
C PRO A 25 -10.93 10.27 9.35
N ALA A 26 -10.27 10.20 8.19
CA ALA A 26 -9.57 8.97 7.76
C ALA A 26 -8.59 8.51 8.86
N PRO A 27 -8.56 7.21 9.18
CA PRO A 27 -7.71 6.70 10.25
C PRO A 27 -6.23 7.02 9.95
N LYS A 28 -5.48 7.35 11.00
CA LYS A 28 -4.06 7.67 10.90
C LYS A 28 -3.28 6.46 10.40
N VAL A 29 -2.45 6.65 9.37
CA VAL A 29 -1.52 5.62 8.89
C VAL A 29 -0.35 5.52 9.88
N ALA A 30 -0.32 4.46 10.68
CA ALA A 30 0.69 4.22 11.71
C ALA A 30 0.90 2.73 11.96
N VAL A 31 2.05 2.37 12.51
CA VAL A 31 2.31 0.98 12.94
C VAL A 31 1.24 0.55 13.96
N GLY A 32 0.72 -0.65 13.77
CA GLY A 32 -0.34 -1.21 14.58
C GLY A 32 -1.76 -0.89 14.09
N GLN A 33 -1.95 0.08 13.20
CA GLN A 33 -3.22 0.45 12.61
C GLN A 33 -3.51 -0.35 11.33
N ALA A 34 -4.76 -0.35 10.89
CA ALA A 34 -5.14 -0.88 9.58
C ALA A 34 -4.51 -0.05 8.46
N ALA A 35 -4.05 -0.71 7.41
CA ALA A 35 -3.61 -0.03 6.20
C ALA A 35 -4.80 0.67 5.53
N PRO A 36 -4.59 1.80 4.85
CA PRO A 36 -5.65 2.50 4.15
C PRO A 36 -6.21 1.64 3.02
N ALA A 37 -7.47 1.86 2.67
CA ALA A 37 -8.03 1.30 1.44
C ALA A 37 -7.21 1.83 0.25
N PHE A 38 -6.66 0.91 -0.55
CA PHE A 38 -5.77 1.28 -1.64
C PHE A 38 -5.96 0.35 -2.84
N LYS A 39 -6.19 0.96 -4.00
CA LYS A 39 -6.25 0.28 -5.29
C LYS A 39 -5.43 1.04 -6.31
N ILE A 40 -4.73 0.31 -7.17
CA ILE A 40 -3.93 0.89 -8.25
C ILE A 40 -3.86 -0.10 -9.42
N THR A 41 -3.73 0.41 -10.64
CA THR A 41 -3.47 -0.44 -11.81
C THR A 41 -1.98 -0.68 -11.94
N ASP A 42 -1.55 -1.94 -12.01
CA ASP A 42 -0.15 -2.30 -12.19
C ASP A 42 0.31 -2.15 -13.65
N SER A 43 1.60 -2.31 -13.89
CA SER A 43 2.22 -2.21 -15.22
C SER A 43 1.72 -3.26 -16.23
N ALA A 44 1.03 -4.30 -15.77
CA ALA A 44 0.38 -5.31 -16.61
C ALA A 44 -1.10 -4.99 -16.90
N GLY A 45 -1.58 -3.80 -16.46
CA GLY A 45 -2.97 -3.37 -16.64
C GLY A 45 -3.96 -4.01 -15.67
N LYS A 46 -3.50 -4.69 -14.62
CA LYS A 46 -4.36 -5.34 -13.64
C LYS A 46 -4.61 -4.42 -12.44
N ILE A 47 -5.87 -4.37 -11.99
CA ILE A 47 -6.20 -3.70 -10.73
C ILE A 47 -5.60 -4.51 -9.58
N VAL A 48 -4.83 -3.85 -8.75
CA VAL A 48 -4.26 -4.36 -7.51
C VAL A 48 -5.05 -3.77 -6.36
N ASP A 49 -5.73 -4.60 -5.60
CA ASP A 49 -6.44 -4.22 -4.39
C ASP A 49 -5.63 -4.68 -3.17
N LEU A 50 -5.24 -3.74 -2.32
CA LEU A 50 -4.43 -4.03 -1.14
C LEU A 50 -5.16 -4.95 -0.16
N ALA A 51 -6.49 -4.84 -0.03
CA ALA A 51 -7.27 -5.70 0.83
C ALA A 51 -7.24 -7.16 0.35
N GLU A 52 -7.35 -7.39 -0.98
CA GLU A 52 -7.23 -8.72 -1.56
C GLU A 52 -5.82 -9.32 -1.40
N LEU A 53 -4.78 -8.49 -1.52
CA LEU A 53 -3.41 -8.93 -1.31
C LEU A 53 -3.18 -9.33 0.14
N THR A 54 -3.58 -8.49 1.09
CA THR A 54 -3.38 -8.74 2.52
C THR A 54 -4.24 -9.88 3.06
N ALA A 55 -5.36 -10.22 2.41
CA ALA A 55 -6.13 -11.42 2.72
C ALA A 55 -5.33 -12.71 2.45
N LYS A 56 -4.45 -12.70 1.44
CA LYS A 56 -3.63 -13.85 1.04
C LYS A 56 -2.36 -13.98 1.88
N GLY A 57 -1.66 -12.88 2.16
CA GLY A 57 -0.40 -12.88 2.89
C GLY A 57 0.10 -11.48 3.23
N PRO A 58 1.29 -11.36 3.82
CA PRO A 58 1.94 -10.07 4.03
C PRO A 58 2.22 -9.34 2.72
N VAL A 59 2.18 -8.01 2.78
CA VAL A 59 2.44 -7.14 1.63
C VAL A 59 3.47 -6.08 1.99
N LEU A 60 4.46 -5.89 1.13
CA LEU A 60 5.39 -4.77 1.17
C LEU A 60 4.98 -3.75 0.10
N VAL A 61 4.47 -2.60 0.52
CA VAL A 61 4.21 -1.46 -0.37
C VAL A 61 5.39 -0.50 -0.29
N ARG A 62 6.04 -0.20 -1.42
CA ARG A 62 7.12 0.78 -1.53
C ARG A 62 6.68 1.92 -2.44
N LEU A 63 6.55 3.12 -1.89
CA LEU A 63 6.31 4.35 -2.63
C LEU A 63 7.66 4.99 -2.95
N THR A 64 8.00 5.14 -4.24
CA THR A 64 9.36 5.49 -4.66
C THR A 64 9.37 6.32 -5.96
N CYS A 65 10.54 6.62 -6.47
CA CYS A 65 10.77 7.20 -7.80
C CYS A 65 11.91 6.49 -8.51
N GLY A 66 12.04 6.70 -9.81
CA GLY A 66 13.20 6.29 -10.61
C GLY A 66 14.38 7.26 -10.51
N CYS A 67 14.55 7.98 -9.40
CA CYS A 67 15.64 8.94 -9.19
C CYS A 67 16.86 8.26 -8.56
N SER A 68 18.04 8.87 -8.76
CA SER A 68 19.32 8.32 -8.27
C SER A 68 19.37 8.11 -6.75
N GLY A 69 18.62 8.90 -5.97
CA GLY A 69 18.51 8.75 -4.53
C GLY A 69 17.80 7.45 -4.14
N CYS A 70 16.60 7.21 -4.68
CA CYS A 70 15.84 6.00 -4.41
C CYS A 70 16.51 4.74 -4.99
N ASP A 71 17.26 4.91 -6.07
CA ASP A 71 17.97 3.84 -6.79
C ASP A 71 19.05 3.16 -5.92
N LYS A 72 19.66 3.91 -5.02
CA LYS A 72 20.67 3.38 -4.09
C LYS A 72 20.15 2.28 -3.17
N GLU A 73 18.85 2.24 -2.90
CA GLU A 73 18.22 1.19 -2.10
C GLU A 73 17.51 0.12 -2.92
N LEU A 74 17.32 0.34 -4.22
CA LEU A 74 16.50 -0.54 -5.05
C LEU A 74 16.97 -2.00 -4.96
N ALA A 75 18.27 -2.23 -5.05
CA ALA A 75 18.84 -3.58 -5.01
C ALA A 75 18.48 -4.34 -3.72
N TYR A 76 18.49 -3.67 -2.57
CA TYR A 76 18.11 -4.29 -1.30
C TYR A 76 16.64 -4.68 -1.26
N PHE A 77 15.74 -3.80 -1.76
CA PHE A 77 14.30 -4.10 -1.80
C PHE A 77 13.94 -5.15 -2.85
N GLN A 78 14.69 -5.24 -3.95
CA GLN A 78 14.59 -6.37 -4.87
C GLN A 78 15.04 -7.68 -4.21
N GLN A 79 16.08 -7.65 -3.35
CA GLN A 79 16.49 -8.85 -2.58
C GLN A 79 15.44 -9.27 -1.56
N ILE A 80 14.69 -8.34 -0.92
CA ILE A 80 13.54 -8.68 -0.07
C ILE A 80 12.48 -9.43 -0.90
N ASN A 81 12.13 -8.89 -2.07
CA ASN A 81 11.16 -9.55 -2.94
C ASN A 81 11.64 -10.94 -3.34
N GLU A 82 12.88 -11.07 -3.81
CA GLU A 82 13.45 -12.36 -4.24
C GLU A 82 13.46 -13.38 -3.10
N ALA A 83 13.82 -12.95 -1.90
CA ALA A 83 13.89 -13.84 -0.74
C ALA A 83 12.52 -14.39 -0.33
N TYR A 84 11.44 -13.60 -0.45
CA TYR A 84 10.18 -13.92 0.18
C TYR A 84 8.98 -14.08 -0.76
N LYS A 85 9.09 -13.74 -2.07
CA LYS A 85 7.98 -13.89 -3.03
C LYS A 85 7.44 -15.32 -3.11
N GLY A 86 8.31 -16.32 -3.04
CA GLY A 86 7.95 -17.73 -3.02
C GLY A 86 7.45 -18.25 -1.67
N GLN A 87 7.53 -17.43 -0.62
CA GLN A 87 7.16 -17.76 0.74
C GLN A 87 5.92 -16.98 1.23
N GLY A 88 5.23 -16.30 0.33
CA GLY A 88 3.95 -15.64 0.59
C GLY A 88 3.99 -14.13 0.77
N LEU A 89 5.16 -13.47 0.71
CA LEU A 89 5.23 -12.01 0.63
C LEU A 89 4.85 -11.54 -0.77
N THR A 90 3.97 -10.56 -0.87
CA THR A 90 3.76 -9.81 -2.10
C THR A 90 4.42 -8.44 -1.96
N SER A 91 5.29 -8.09 -2.92
CA SER A 91 5.85 -6.74 -3.01
C SER A 91 5.14 -5.95 -4.11
N LEU A 92 4.78 -4.70 -3.81
CA LEU A 92 4.19 -3.74 -4.73
C LEU A 92 4.99 -2.44 -4.66
N PHE A 93 5.68 -2.10 -5.75
CA PHE A 93 6.41 -0.83 -5.87
C PHE A 93 5.55 0.17 -6.65
N VAL A 94 5.36 1.36 -6.11
CA VAL A 94 4.61 2.44 -6.75
C VAL A 94 5.57 3.58 -7.05
N PHE A 95 5.68 3.92 -8.33
CA PHE A 95 6.63 4.93 -8.80
C PHE A 95 5.92 6.23 -9.15
N LYS A 96 6.43 7.35 -8.64
CA LYS A 96 5.94 8.69 -9.00
C LYS A 96 6.58 9.16 -10.31
N GLU A 97 6.35 8.41 -11.37
CA GLU A 97 6.93 8.64 -12.69
C GLU A 97 5.87 8.39 -13.77
N ALA A 98 6.11 8.88 -14.99
CA ALA A 98 5.28 8.54 -16.14
C ALA A 98 5.55 7.12 -16.65
N ASP A 99 4.54 6.46 -17.22
CA ASP A 99 4.62 5.09 -17.75
C ASP A 99 5.79 4.87 -18.68
N THR A 100 5.98 5.78 -19.64
CA THR A 100 7.05 5.68 -20.65
C THR A 100 8.45 5.69 -20.05
N LYS A 101 8.66 6.48 -18.99
CA LYS A 101 9.92 6.54 -18.25
C LYS A 101 10.11 5.26 -17.44
N MET A 102 9.03 4.74 -16.84
CA MET A 102 9.09 3.54 -16.01
C MET A 102 9.34 2.27 -16.79
N ALA A 103 8.80 2.11 -18.00
CA ALA A 103 9.06 0.95 -18.84
C ALA A 103 10.58 0.81 -19.15
N LYS A 104 11.23 1.92 -19.49
CA LYS A 104 12.68 1.97 -19.70
C LYS A 104 13.45 1.65 -18.43
N TYR A 105 13.11 2.32 -17.32
CA TYR A 105 13.74 2.10 -16.01
C TYR A 105 13.61 0.64 -15.54
N ALA A 106 12.42 0.07 -15.67
CA ALA A 106 12.16 -1.32 -15.27
C ALA A 106 13.04 -2.31 -16.05
N ALA A 107 13.19 -2.09 -17.36
CA ALA A 107 14.08 -2.91 -18.19
C ALA A 107 15.56 -2.74 -17.81
N GLU A 108 16.03 -1.50 -17.63
CA GLU A 108 17.42 -1.20 -17.26
C GLU A 108 17.78 -1.77 -15.88
N LYS A 109 16.87 -1.67 -14.92
CA LYS A 109 17.07 -2.16 -13.54
C LYS A 109 16.68 -3.62 -13.34
N LYS A 110 16.20 -4.29 -14.40
CA LYS A 110 15.73 -5.68 -14.35
C LYS A 110 14.76 -5.89 -13.19
N LEU A 111 13.72 -5.03 -13.12
CA LEU A 111 12.75 -5.11 -12.04
C LEU A 111 11.99 -6.43 -12.09
N ASP A 112 12.21 -7.29 -11.10
CA ASP A 112 11.48 -8.54 -10.87
C ASP A 112 10.53 -8.38 -9.67
N VAL A 113 9.68 -7.36 -9.75
CA VAL A 113 8.68 -7.04 -8.72
C VAL A 113 7.45 -6.45 -9.40
N ARG A 114 6.27 -6.71 -8.82
CA ARG A 114 5.07 -6.03 -9.29
C ARG A 114 5.21 -4.53 -9.05
N TYR A 115 4.97 -3.72 -10.08
CA TYR A 115 5.01 -2.27 -9.93
C TYR A 115 3.83 -1.58 -10.63
N ALA A 116 3.56 -0.38 -10.17
CA ALA A 116 2.57 0.53 -10.72
C ALA A 116 3.18 1.93 -10.84
N VAL A 117 2.55 2.80 -11.61
CA VAL A 117 2.90 4.21 -11.70
C VAL A 117 1.80 5.09 -11.15
N ASP A 118 2.22 6.16 -10.48
CA ASP A 118 1.34 7.16 -9.91
C ASP A 118 1.95 8.57 -10.11
N PRO A 119 1.88 9.10 -11.35
CA PRO A 119 2.48 10.39 -11.67
C PRO A 119 1.93 11.55 -10.84
N LYS A 120 0.67 11.44 -10.39
CA LYS A 120 0.01 12.46 -9.57
C LYS A 120 0.38 12.36 -8.10
N GLY A 121 0.88 11.21 -7.64
CA GLY A 121 1.26 10.98 -6.24
C GLY A 121 0.06 10.79 -5.30
N GLU A 122 -1.07 10.32 -5.80
CA GLU A 122 -2.28 10.05 -5.00
C GLU A 122 -2.03 8.98 -3.93
N SER A 123 -1.14 8.03 -4.22
CA SER A 123 -0.69 7.01 -3.26
C SER A 123 -0.02 7.63 -2.03
N TRP A 124 0.75 8.71 -2.19
CA TRP A 124 1.38 9.41 -1.06
C TRP A 124 0.34 10.05 -0.13
N ALA A 125 -0.71 10.63 -0.70
CA ALA A 125 -1.83 11.16 0.09
C ALA A 125 -2.57 10.03 0.81
N THR A 126 -2.85 8.91 0.13
CA THR A 126 -3.51 7.74 0.70
C THR A 126 -2.72 7.15 1.87
N PHE A 127 -1.41 7.01 1.74
CA PHE A 127 -0.53 6.51 2.80
C PHE A 127 -0.04 7.60 3.76
N GLN A 128 -0.59 8.81 3.68
CA GLN A 128 -0.30 9.96 4.56
C GLN A 128 1.21 10.20 4.74
N THR A 129 2.00 10.08 3.67
CA THR A 129 3.44 10.32 3.67
C THR A 129 3.80 11.42 2.68
N LYS A 130 4.86 12.18 3.00
CA LYS A 130 5.48 13.16 2.09
C LYS A 130 6.90 12.74 1.71
N THR A 131 7.39 11.68 2.32
CA THR A 131 8.78 11.20 2.14
C THR A 131 8.87 10.21 0.98
N MET A 132 9.97 10.25 0.27
CA MET A 132 10.29 9.35 -0.82
C MET A 132 11.76 8.89 -0.68
N PRO A 133 12.02 7.58 -0.62
CA PRO A 133 11.04 6.49 -0.59
C PRO A 133 10.33 6.36 0.76
N SER A 134 9.14 5.73 0.75
CA SER A 134 8.44 5.28 1.94
C SER A 134 8.02 3.82 1.78
N ASN A 135 8.22 3.02 2.80
CA ASN A 135 7.95 1.59 2.77
C ASN A 135 6.99 1.23 3.90
N PHE A 136 5.98 0.42 3.56
CA PHE A 136 4.95 -0.06 4.48
C PHE A 136 4.92 -1.58 4.42
N LEU A 137 5.34 -2.24 5.50
CA LEU A 137 5.16 -3.67 5.66
C LEU A 137 3.84 -3.92 6.36
N ILE A 138 2.96 -4.64 5.70
CA ILE A 138 1.58 -4.89 6.11
C ILE A 138 1.42 -6.38 6.30
N GLY A 139 0.94 -6.80 7.46
CA GLY A 139 0.69 -8.19 7.76
C GLY A 139 -0.55 -8.74 7.07
N LYS A 140 -0.70 -10.05 7.05
CA LYS A 140 -1.95 -10.70 6.67
C LYS A 140 -3.09 -10.14 7.51
N GLY A 141 -4.22 -9.80 6.88
CA GLY A 141 -5.34 -9.11 7.51
C GLY A 141 -5.22 -7.59 7.54
N GLY A 142 -4.19 -7.00 6.91
CA GLY A 142 -4.14 -5.56 6.62
C GLY A 142 -3.56 -4.67 7.72
N LYS A 143 -3.00 -5.23 8.81
CA LYS A 143 -2.38 -4.43 9.88
C LYS A 143 -0.97 -3.99 9.50
N ILE A 144 -0.65 -2.71 9.64
CA ILE A 144 0.70 -2.17 9.39
C ILE A 144 1.65 -2.65 10.49
N VAL A 145 2.72 -3.33 10.10
CA VAL A 145 3.74 -3.90 11.02
C VAL A 145 4.99 -3.05 11.09
N ALA A 146 5.35 -2.41 9.99
CA ALA A 146 6.46 -1.48 9.94
C ALA A 146 6.22 -0.38 8.91
N ILE A 147 6.76 0.80 9.22
CA ILE A 147 6.88 1.92 8.29
C ILE A 147 8.35 2.34 8.33
N SER A 148 8.94 2.57 7.17
CA SER A 148 10.24 3.21 7.05
C SER A 148 10.21 4.27 5.96
N SER A 149 10.90 5.36 6.18
CA SER A 149 10.88 6.54 5.30
C SER A 149 12.26 7.12 5.13
N GLY A 150 12.53 7.61 3.94
CA GLY A 150 13.83 8.16 3.56
C GLY A 150 14.76 7.12 2.95
N CYS A 151 15.78 7.61 2.26
CA CYS A 151 16.77 6.79 1.60
C CYS A 151 17.88 6.38 2.59
N ASP A 152 18.14 5.09 2.69
CA ASP A 152 19.26 4.52 3.42
C ASP A 152 20.16 3.70 2.49
N PRO A 153 21.18 4.30 1.89
CA PRO A 153 22.09 3.60 0.99
C PRO A 153 22.98 2.55 1.70
N SER A 154 22.97 2.51 3.03
CA SER A 154 23.71 1.49 3.79
C SER A 154 23.03 0.13 3.82
N GLY A 155 21.75 0.05 3.43
CA GLY A 155 20.93 -1.17 3.43
C GLY A 155 20.47 -1.64 4.82
N LEU A 156 20.78 -0.93 5.91
CA LEU A 156 20.36 -1.31 7.27
C LEU A 156 18.84 -1.24 7.44
N LEU A 157 18.21 -0.21 6.85
CA LEU A 157 16.76 -0.04 6.85
C LEU A 157 16.10 -1.20 6.13
N ALA A 158 16.57 -1.57 4.93
CA ALA A 158 16.06 -2.70 4.17
C ALA A 158 16.26 -4.02 4.93
N ASN A 159 17.39 -4.19 5.61
CA ASN A 159 17.63 -5.38 6.43
C ASN A 159 16.64 -5.49 7.60
N THR A 160 16.33 -4.38 8.27
CA THR A 160 15.28 -4.32 9.30
C THR A 160 13.90 -4.69 8.76
N VAL A 161 13.56 -4.24 7.55
CA VAL A 161 12.30 -4.62 6.88
C VAL A 161 12.30 -6.12 6.55
N SER A 162 13.42 -6.66 6.07
CA SER A 162 13.60 -8.08 5.78
C SER A 162 13.40 -8.96 7.02
N GLU A 163 13.99 -8.57 8.16
CA GLU A 163 13.82 -9.28 9.43
C GLU A 163 12.35 -9.35 9.86
N LYS A 164 11.63 -8.22 9.76
CA LYS A 164 10.20 -8.19 10.09
C LYS A 164 9.36 -9.00 9.10
N ALA A 165 9.71 -8.98 7.81
CA ALA A 165 9.03 -9.79 6.80
C ALA A 165 9.23 -11.28 7.07
N GLY A 166 10.45 -11.72 7.36
CA GLY A 166 10.74 -13.10 7.74
C GLY A 166 9.91 -13.56 8.95
N LYS A 167 9.83 -12.74 10.00
CA LYS A 167 9.01 -13.03 11.19
C LYS A 167 7.51 -13.16 10.85
N LEU A 168 6.97 -12.32 9.96
CA LEU A 168 5.56 -12.40 9.53
C LEU A 168 5.23 -13.68 8.77
N ILE A 169 6.19 -14.17 8.02
CA ILE A 169 6.05 -15.38 7.18
C ILE A 169 6.37 -16.65 7.96
N GLY A 170 7.06 -16.52 9.10
CA GLY A 170 7.52 -17.66 9.89
C GLY A 170 8.79 -18.32 9.33
N THR A 171 9.66 -17.54 8.69
CA THR A 171 10.92 -18.00 8.13
C THR A 171 12.12 -17.24 8.72
N ALA A 172 13.31 -17.79 8.56
CA ALA A 172 14.52 -17.12 8.99
C ALA A 172 14.72 -15.79 8.24
N PRO A 173 15.13 -14.73 8.93
CA PRO A 173 15.45 -13.45 8.28
C PRO A 173 16.58 -13.62 7.27
N VAL A 174 16.46 -12.90 6.15
CA VAL A 174 17.51 -12.84 5.13
C VAL A 174 18.30 -11.56 5.29
N ASP A 175 19.61 -11.68 5.41
CA ASP A 175 20.54 -10.53 5.34
C ASP A 175 20.63 -10.02 3.90
N VAL A 176 19.74 -9.09 3.56
CA VAL A 176 19.67 -8.52 2.19
C VAL A 176 20.82 -7.57 1.93
N LYS A 177 21.36 -6.91 2.97
CA LYS A 177 22.53 -6.06 2.85
C LYS A 177 23.74 -6.89 2.44
N GLY A 178 24.09 -7.92 3.20
CA GLY A 178 25.21 -8.79 2.86
C GLY A 178 25.08 -9.50 1.52
N LYS A 179 23.84 -9.76 1.05
CA LYS A 179 23.62 -10.31 -0.30
C LYS A 179 23.89 -9.33 -1.44
N VAL A 180 23.59 -8.04 -1.25
CA VAL A 180 23.83 -7.00 -2.26
C VAL A 180 25.30 -6.62 -2.34
N GLU A 181 25.97 -6.51 -1.19
CA GLU A 181 27.40 -6.15 -1.11
C GLU A 181 28.35 -7.22 -1.67
N LYS A 182 27.88 -8.48 -1.76
CA LYS A 182 28.67 -9.61 -2.32
C LYS A 182 28.48 -9.82 -3.83
N LYS A 183 27.63 -9.05 -4.50
CA LYS A 183 27.40 -9.09 -5.95
C LYS A 183 28.23 -8.03 -6.67
#